data_c601d2d5f807887f23a328bc2d2fd287
#
_entry.id   c601d2d5f807887f23a328bc2d2fd287
#
_cell.length_a   1.000
_cell.length_b   1.000
_cell.length_c   1.000
_cell.angle_alpha   90.00
_cell.angle_beta   90.00
_cell.angle_gamma   90.00
#
_symmetry.space_group_name_H-M   'P 1'
#
loop_
_entity.id
_entity.type
_entity.pdbx_description
1 polymer ?
#
loop_
_entity_poly.entity_id
_entity_poly.type
_entity_poly.pdbx_seq_one_letter_code
_entity_poly.pdbx_strand_id
1 'polypeptide(L)'
;MATFRLLLLAGIGLPLFSQAPCNGTPAYTPCEFLFELNPQEAAAHPDPYASVELHVEFRSPRFHTYKMPAFWDGGQRLVIRVTPTEAGEWLYRVSSNIQRWEGQTGTFTAAASEAPGFVRTANVHHWAWSEGNQPHLWMGDTLYTFAFLDQEVFQRIVDTRAAQKFNHIRGQVLGSPPETPRAVFTSSGQPDPVYFQRLDQRVRYINQKGMVADLILGGADDQLARLFPDWQQRQRYISYIVARYAPMNVTWQAVREFETYQNGRALMKEIGGLLKDLDPYQHPRSSGSTATSGPLLDDGWMDFVAHHSGDDQVCAIEHQLFATPFVNLKFAGEDSGAGKAGAEDVNSDAFRHRLWNAAMDGDYPTYFNTGTAGAGGIAVDAKYLEAPGAKAMTVWYNVFAGSRHWELEPYFDVDGGRAVALEDVEYIVYVENPGPVEMAVEHHGYDVTWINPIDGGEFTDKKGYRGEHFTGEPPDRTHDWVLRVSRENHKEGMLKSYKFESRRIEMQMVEQSTEKVPFEIVQPTGATMAQGQPPAFAIKIKRDTRATRSMMCLWTGEATGDSQGYRVIGTGAKGTLRIPPHIAMTYPAVMDLRLYGMNANGKVYSVDKTYQLDK
;
A
#
# COMPACT_ATOMS: atom_id res chain seq x y z
N MET A 1 11.30 -43.34 79.66
CA MET A 1 10.10 -42.95 78.94
C MET A 1 10.33 -41.55 78.40
N ALA A 2 10.72 -41.42 77.12
CA ALA A 2 10.96 -40.14 76.46
C ALA A 2 9.98 -40.03 75.29
N THR A 3 9.07 -39.12 75.41
CA THR A 3 8.00 -38.82 74.44
C THR A 3 8.56 -37.89 73.32
N PHE A 4 8.70 -38.46 72.13
CA PHE A 4 9.01 -37.67 70.92
C PHE A 4 7.73 -36.93 70.41
N ARG A 5 7.74 -35.63 70.39
CA ARG A 5 6.73 -34.81 69.69
C ARG A 5 7.18 -34.56 68.26
N LEU A 6 6.44 -35.08 67.28
CA LEU A 6 6.57 -34.80 65.88
C LEU A 6 5.99 -33.39 65.59
N LEU A 7 6.82 -32.45 65.21
CA LEU A 7 6.36 -31.17 64.66
C LEU A 7 6.09 -31.35 63.16
N LEU A 8 4.84 -31.29 62.76
CA LEU A 8 4.45 -31.13 61.37
C LEU A 8 4.75 -29.67 60.93
N LEU A 9 5.78 -29.50 60.12
CA LEU A 9 5.99 -28.27 59.36
C LEU A 9 5.01 -28.26 58.17
N ALA A 10 3.93 -27.46 58.27
CA ALA A 10 3.11 -27.09 57.13
C ALA A 10 3.93 -26.15 56.22
N GLY A 11 4.43 -26.69 55.13
CA GLY A 11 5.05 -25.88 54.09
C GLY A 11 3.99 -24.98 53.45
N ILE A 12 4.02 -23.69 53.77
CA ILE A 12 3.30 -22.66 53.04
C ILE A 12 4.02 -22.55 51.71
N GLY A 13 3.49 -23.19 50.67
CA GLY A 13 3.89 -22.97 49.31
C GLY A 13 3.53 -21.52 48.95
N LEU A 14 4.54 -20.65 48.92
CA LEU A 14 4.40 -19.34 48.30
C LEU A 14 4.00 -19.58 46.82
N PRO A 15 2.95 -18.94 46.32
CA PRO A 15 2.67 -19.01 44.90
C PRO A 15 3.89 -18.43 44.19
N LEU A 16 4.51 -19.21 43.33
CA LEU A 16 5.41 -18.69 42.30
C LEU A 16 4.57 -17.68 41.49
N PHE A 17 4.79 -16.41 41.74
CA PHE A 17 4.27 -15.36 40.87
C PHE A 17 4.88 -15.59 39.49
N SER A 18 4.17 -16.32 38.64
CA SER A 18 4.41 -16.26 37.20
C SER A 18 4.30 -14.79 36.84
N GLN A 19 5.37 -14.21 36.29
CA GLN A 19 5.32 -12.84 35.76
C GLN A 19 4.10 -12.74 34.83
N ALA A 20 3.31 -11.68 34.98
CA ALA A 20 2.17 -11.45 34.10
C ALA A 20 2.67 -11.48 32.66
N PRO A 21 1.94 -12.14 31.74
CA PRO A 21 2.28 -12.10 30.32
C PRO A 21 2.50 -10.65 29.87
N CYS A 22 3.45 -10.42 28.98
CA CYS A 22 3.79 -9.09 28.45
C CYS A 22 4.46 -8.11 29.43
N ASN A 23 4.74 -8.48 30.68
CA ASN A 23 5.39 -7.57 31.61
C ASN A 23 6.84 -7.29 31.20
N GLY A 24 7.20 -6.00 31.12
CA GLY A 24 8.52 -5.54 30.65
C GLY A 24 8.69 -5.51 29.13
N THR A 25 7.66 -5.83 28.35
CA THR A 25 7.70 -5.75 26.89
C THR A 25 7.92 -4.31 26.44
N PRO A 26 8.90 -4.02 25.57
CA PRO A 26 9.08 -2.68 25.01
C PRO A 26 7.87 -2.24 24.19
N ALA A 27 7.53 -0.97 24.23
CA ALA A 27 6.52 -0.42 23.33
C ALA A 27 6.85 -0.75 21.87
N TYR A 28 5.81 -0.96 21.05
CA TYR A 28 5.88 -1.43 19.65
C TYR A 28 6.55 -2.80 19.45
N THR A 29 6.57 -3.63 20.50
CA THR A 29 7.00 -5.03 20.41
C THR A 29 5.81 -5.94 20.72
N PRO A 30 5.45 -6.87 19.81
CA PRO A 30 4.35 -7.80 20.05
C PRO A 30 4.65 -8.76 21.19
N CYS A 31 3.64 -9.00 22.04
CA CYS A 31 3.67 -10.04 23.07
C CYS A 31 2.37 -10.86 23.08
N GLU A 32 2.34 -11.97 23.79
CA GLU A 32 1.29 -12.96 23.67
C GLU A 32 0.76 -13.45 25.02
N PHE A 33 -0.56 -13.58 25.10
CA PHE A 33 -1.30 -14.27 26.16
C PHE A 33 -1.74 -15.63 25.61
N LEU A 34 -1.40 -16.69 26.32
CA LEU A 34 -1.71 -18.06 25.91
C LEU A 34 -2.91 -18.59 26.70
N PHE A 35 -3.85 -19.18 25.99
CA PHE A 35 -5.03 -19.82 26.53
C PHE A 35 -5.10 -21.26 26.02
N GLU A 36 -5.23 -22.22 26.91
CA GLU A 36 -5.32 -23.64 26.55
C GLU A 36 -6.65 -24.22 27.03
N LEU A 37 -7.40 -24.85 26.13
CA LEU A 37 -8.60 -25.61 26.47
C LEU A 37 -8.21 -26.85 27.27
N ASN A 38 -8.91 -27.10 28.37
CA ASN A 38 -8.78 -28.36 29.04
C ASN A 38 -9.49 -29.49 28.25
N PRO A 39 -9.29 -30.79 28.58
CA PRO A 39 -9.88 -31.90 27.83
C PRO A 39 -11.41 -31.83 27.69
N GLN A 40 -12.11 -31.35 28.73
CA GLN A 40 -13.57 -31.21 28.71
C GLN A 40 -14.01 -30.07 27.77
N GLU A 41 -13.34 -28.93 27.85
CA GLU A 41 -13.58 -27.78 26.95
C GLU A 41 -13.26 -28.15 25.49
N ALA A 42 -12.14 -28.85 25.26
CA ALA A 42 -11.76 -29.31 23.92
C ALA A 42 -12.79 -30.30 23.33
N ALA A 43 -13.37 -31.16 24.16
CA ALA A 43 -14.44 -32.05 23.73
C ALA A 43 -15.74 -31.29 23.38
N ALA A 44 -16.02 -30.21 24.09
CA ALA A 44 -17.16 -29.32 23.79
C ALA A 44 -16.93 -28.44 22.56
N HIS A 45 -15.66 -28.15 22.21
CA HIS A 45 -15.25 -27.31 21.08
C HIS A 45 -14.30 -28.08 20.15
N PRO A 46 -14.79 -29.07 19.38
CA PRO A 46 -13.96 -29.90 18.49
C PRO A 46 -13.31 -29.10 17.35
N ASP A 47 -13.89 -27.96 17.03
CA ASP A 47 -13.32 -26.95 16.13
C ASP A 47 -13.18 -25.60 16.88
N PRO A 48 -12.06 -25.39 17.59
CA PRO A 48 -11.86 -24.16 18.34
C PRO A 48 -11.79 -22.90 17.47
N TYR A 49 -11.33 -23.03 16.22
CA TYR A 49 -11.31 -21.92 15.26
C TYR A 49 -12.71 -21.35 14.97
N ALA A 50 -13.72 -22.23 14.92
CA ALA A 50 -15.08 -21.85 14.59
C ALA A 50 -15.96 -21.58 15.83
N SER A 51 -15.68 -22.22 16.96
CA SER A 51 -16.62 -22.31 18.09
C SER A 51 -16.16 -21.61 19.37
N VAL A 52 -14.87 -21.29 19.51
CA VAL A 52 -14.39 -20.56 20.68
C VAL A 52 -14.38 -19.05 20.39
N GLU A 53 -15.15 -18.34 21.19
CA GLU A 53 -15.15 -16.87 21.21
C GLU A 53 -14.24 -16.43 22.36
N LEU A 54 -13.20 -15.68 22.01
CA LEU A 54 -12.25 -15.14 22.99
C LEU A 54 -11.68 -13.83 22.45
N HIS A 55 -11.79 -12.78 23.26
CA HIS A 55 -11.13 -11.52 23.01
C HIS A 55 -10.66 -10.88 24.33
N VAL A 56 -9.69 -10.01 24.23
CA VAL A 56 -9.20 -9.23 25.35
C VAL A 56 -9.26 -7.75 25.01
N GLU A 57 -9.85 -6.99 25.92
CA GLU A 57 -9.84 -5.56 25.90
C GLU A 57 -8.66 -5.07 26.73
N PHE A 58 -7.73 -4.35 26.07
CA PHE A 58 -6.58 -3.72 26.71
C PHE A 58 -6.82 -2.23 26.82
N ARG A 59 -6.45 -1.65 27.94
CA ARG A 59 -6.51 -0.21 28.16
C ARG A 59 -5.11 0.34 28.46
N SER A 60 -4.65 1.25 27.62
CA SER A 60 -3.34 1.87 27.74
C SER A 60 -3.26 2.89 28.87
N PRO A 61 -2.05 3.31 29.28
CA PRO A 61 -1.84 4.40 30.25
C PRO A 61 -2.57 5.71 29.92
N ARG A 62 -2.72 6.02 28.62
CA ARG A 62 -3.49 7.20 28.15
C ARG A 62 -4.95 6.91 27.85
N PHE A 63 -5.45 5.77 28.35
CA PHE A 63 -6.85 5.36 28.26
C PHE A 63 -7.35 5.00 26.85
N HIS A 64 -6.48 4.74 25.90
CA HIS A 64 -6.89 4.13 24.63
C HIS A 64 -7.27 2.67 24.85
N THR A 65 -8.30 2.23 24.15
CA THR A 65 -8.80 0.85 24.25
C THR A 65 -8.47 0.09 22.97
N TYR A 66 -7.85 -1.09 23.17
CA TYR A 66 -7.49 -2.02 22.10
C TYR A 66 -8.24 -3.32 22.34
N LYS A 67 -9.18 -3.67 21.46
CA LYS A 67 -9.92 -4.93 21.54
C LYS A 67 -9.30 -5.94 20.59
N MET A 68 -8.59 -6.91 21.16
CA MET A 68 -7.88 -7.94 20.39
C MET A 68 -8.66 -9.25 20.40
N PRO A 69 -9.07 -9.78 19.22
CA PRO A 69 -9.59 -11.13 19.13
C PRO A 69 -8.46 -12.17 19.29
N ALA A 70 -8.81 -13.35 19.76
CA ALA A 70 -7.90 -14.48 19.76
C ALA A 70 -7.81 -15.12 18.37
N PHE A 71 -6.68 -15.79 18.13
CA PHE A 71 -6.56 -16.71 17.02
C PHE A 71 -6.25 -18.12 17.53
N TRP A 72 -6.81 -19.12 16.86
CA TRP A 72 -6.48 -20.51 17.10
C TRP A 72 -5.11 -20.84 16.49
N ASP A 73 -4.21 -21.43 17.29
CA ASP A 73 -2.82 -21.71 16.91
C ASP A 73 -2.53 -23.22 16.84
N GLY A 74 -3.58 -24.01 16.72
CA GLY A 74 -3.51 -25.47 16.60
C GLY A 74 -3.83 -26.21 17.90
N GLY A 75 -4.34 -27.44 17.78
CA GLY A 75 -4.72 -28.26 18.94
C GLY A 75 -5.72 -27.54 19.85
N GLN A 76 -5.36 -27.42 21.12
CA GLN A 76 -6.17 -26.79 22.17
C GLN A 76 -5.77 -25.32 22.43
N ARG A 77 -4.86 -24.77 21.64
CA ARG A 77 -4.20 -23.49 21.90
C ARG A 77 -4.89 -22.33 21.18
N LEU A 78 -5.23 -21.29 21.95
CA LEU A 78 -5.63 -19.98 21.46
C LEU A 78 -4.63 -18.94 21.96
N VAL A 79 -4.42 -17.91 21.16
CA VAL A 79 -3.45 -16.84 21.44
C VAL A 79 -4.11 -15.49 21.27
N ILE A 80 -3.93 -14.60 22.24
CA ILE A 80 -4.13 -13.17 22.09
C ILE A 80 -2.75 -12.54 21.91
N ARG A 81 -2.56 -11.88 20.79
CA ARG A 81 -1.35 -11.09 20.53
C ARG A 81 -1.69 -9.61 20.67
N VAL A 82 -0.83 -8.85 21.34
CA VAL A 82 -1.00 -7.40 21.55
C VAL A 82 0.34 -6.71 21.44
N THR A 83 0.34 -5.49 20.97
CA THR A 83 1.52 -4.61 20.97
C THR A 83 1.20 -3.38 21.80
N PRO A 84 1.84 -3.20 22.96
CA PRO A 84 1.72 -1.95 23.71
C PRO A 84 2.29 -0.80 22.87
N THR A 85 1.53 0.27 22.69
CA THR A 85 1.96 1.43 21.89
C THR A 85 2.58 2.54 22.72
N GLU A 86 2.61 2.37 24.05
CA GLU A 86 3.17 3.34 24.98
C GLU A 86 3.69 2.65 26.25
N ALA A 87 4.69 3.21 26.87
CA ALA A 87 5.24 2.72 28.14
C ALA A 87 4.31 3.03 29.30
N GLY A 88 4.29 2.14 30.30
CA GLY A 88 3.51 2.29 31.52
C GLY A 88 2.59 1.09 31.80
N GLU A 89 1.68 1.26 32.75
CA GLU A 89 0.78 0.21 33.18
C GLU A 89 -0.42 0.08 32.23
N TRP A 90 -0.61 -1.13 31.70
CA TRP A 90 -1.74 -1.54 30.88
C TRP A 90 -2.69 -2.39 31.67
N LEU A 91 -3.97 -2.13 31.57
CA LEU A 91 -5.04 -2.94 32.13
C LEU A 91 -5.57 -3.89 31.06
N TYR A 92 -6.06 -5.07 31.44
CA TYR A 92 -6.76 -5.95 30.52
C TYR A 92 -7.99 -6.62 31.15
N ARG A 93 -8.96 -6.95 30.30
CA ARG A 93 -10.15 -7.72 30.64
C ARG A 93 -10.44 -8.74 29.55
N VAL A 94 -10.63 -9.99 29.95
CA VAL A 94 -10.96 -11.11 29.06
C VAL A 94 -12.47 -11.24 28.93
N SER A 95 -12.94 -11.53 27.72
CA SER A 95 -14.32 -11.95 27.44
C SER A 95 -14.29 -13.23 26.60
N SER A 96 -15.04 -14.25 27.02
CA SER A 96 -15.03 -15.56 26.36
C SER A 96 -16.32 -16.34 26.61
N ASN A 97 -16.65 -17.24 25.65
CA ASN A 97 -17.66 -18.27 25.90
C ASN A 97 -17.12 -19.47 26.70
N ILE A 98 -15.82 -19.48 27.05
CA ILE A 98 -15.25 -20.42 27.99
C ILE A 98 -15.34 -19.84 29.40
N GLN A 99 -16.20 -20.42 30.24
CA GLN A 99 -16.59 -19.87 31.55
C GLN A 99 -15.40 -19.52 32.46
N ARG A 100 -14.33 -20.33 32.46
CA ARG A 100 -13.18 -20.08 33.34
C ARG A 100 -12.30 -18.91 32.90
N TRP A 101 -12.46 -18.41 31.65
CA TRP A 101 -11.74 -17.24 31.14
C TRP A 101 -12.57 -15.97 31.22
N GLU A 102 -13.91 -16.11 31.23
CA GLU A 102 -14.83 -14.98 31.24
C GLU A 102 -14.60 -14.07 32.45
N GLY A 103 -14.47 -12.78 32.19
CA GLY A 103 -14.33 -11.75 33.21
C GLY A 103 -12.98 -11.66 33.90
N GLN A 104 -11.97 -12.48 33.51
CA GLN A 104 -10.62 -12.34 34.05
C GLN A 104 -10.06 -10.94 33.76
N THR A 105 -9.38 -10.36 34.74
CA THR A 105 -8.72 -9.05 34.64
C THR A 105 -7.30 -9.12 35.16
N GLY A 106 -6.47 -8.19 34.72
CA GLY A 106 -5.12 -8.04 35.23
C GLY A 106 -4.41 -6.82 34.65
N THR A 107 -3.14 -6.72 34.97
CA THR A 107 -2.27 -5.63 34.49
C THR A 107 -0.93 -6.17 34.03
N PHE A 108 -0.24 -5.42 33.19
CA PHE A 108 1.17 -5.59 32.88
C PHE A 108 1.81 -4.21 32.63
N THR A 109 3.12 -4.13 32.78
CA THR A 109 3.85 -2.89 32.52
C THR A 109 4.66 -3.02 31.24
N ALA A 110 4.42 -2.12 30.27
CA ALA A 110 5.24 -1.99 29.08
C ALA A 110 6.44 -1.07 29.33
N ALA A 111 7.60 -1.43 28.79
CA ALA A 111 8.81 -0.62 28.84
C ALA A 111 8.85 0.42 27.74
N ALA A 112 9.61 1.51 27.95
CA ALA A 112 9.89 2.49 26.90
C ALA A 112 10.70 1.85 25.74
N SER A 113 10.55 2.42 24.55
CA SER A 113 11.22 1.96 23.34
C SER A 113 11.58 3.15 22.45
N GLU A 114 12.65 3.01 21.67
CA GLU A 114 13.05 3.94 20.62
C GLU A 114 12.42 3.57 19.24
N ALA A 115 11.50 2.61 19.21
CA ALA A 115 10.84 2.21 17.98
C ALA A 115 10.04 3.37 17.38
N PRO A 116 10.05 3.54 16.04
CA PRO A 116 9.36 4.67 15.39
C PRO A 116 7.83 4.51 15.39
N GLY A 117 7.32 3.39 15.89
CA GLY A 117 5.91 3.07 15.87
C GLY A 117 5.47 2.36 14.59
N PHE A 118 4.18 2.45 14.30
CA PHE A 118 3.59 1.88 13.08
C PHE A 118 3.57 2.91 11.95
N VAL A 119 3.65 2.43 10.71
CA VAL A 119 3.47 3.29 9.54
C VAL A 119 2.03 3.81 9.48
N ARG A 120 1.86 5.05 9.08
CA ARG A 120 0.56 5.70 8.88
C ARG A 120 0.59 6.71 7.74
N THR A 121 -0.58 7.03 7.21
CA THR A 121 -0.71 8.14 6.27
C THR A 121 -0.57 9.48 7.00
N ALA A 122 0.02 10.45 6.35
CA ALA A 122 0.27 11.75 6.92
C ALA A 122 0.40 12.81 5.84
N ASN A 123 0.24 14.08 6.21
CA ASN A 123 0.50 15.23 5.35
C ASN A 123 -0.18 15.09 3.97
N VAL A 124 -1.42 14.64 3.97
CA VAL A 124 -2.29 14.38 2.82
C VAL A 124 -1.79 13.25 1.92
N HIS A 125 -0.71 13.45 1.16
CA HIS A 125 -0.20 12.50 0.16
C HIS A 125 1.03 11.70 0.63
N HIS A 126 1.41 11.81 1.90
CA HIS A 126 2.67 11.28 2.39
C HIS A 126 2.50 10.26 3.52
N TRP A 127 3.61 9.76 4.01
CA TRP A 127 3.70 8.73 5.04
C TRP A 127 4.54 9.18 6.23
N ALA A 128 4.19 8.69 7.40
CA ALA A 128 4.97 8.88 8.63
C ALA A 128 4.95 7.64 9.52
N TRP A 129 5.83 7.64 10.49
CA TRP A 129 5.77 6.77 11.65
C TRP A 129 4.87 7.38 12.72
N SER A 130 4.17 6.55 13.49
CA SER A 130 3.23 7.01 14.52
C SER A 130 3.92 7.70 15.69
N GLU A 131 5.16 7.32 16.01
CA GLU A 131 5.93 7.99 17.05
C GLU A 131 6.76 9.15 16.48
N GLY A 132 6.65 10.29 17.15
CA GLY A 132 7.41 11.50 16.78
C GLY A 132 7.08 12.07 15.41
N ASN A 133 6.08 11.55 14.71
CA ASN A 133 5.71 11.97 13.35
C ASN A 133 6.90 12.01 12.38
N GLN A 134 7.79 11.04 12.48
CA GLN A 134 8.95 10.98 11.59
C GLN A 134 8.49 10.64 10.17
N PRO A 135 8.95 11.38 9.15
CA PRO A 135 8.63 11.07 7.76
C PRO A 135 9.05 9.65 7.38
N HIS A 136 8.22 8.99 6.59
CA HIS A 136 8.49 7.67 6.04
C HIS A 136 8.46 7.74 4.52
N LEU A 137 9.59 7.44 3.88
CA LEU A 137 9.70 7.36 2.43
C LEU A 137 9.42 5.91 2.01
N TRP A 138 8.20 5.63 1.56
CA TRP A 138 7.81 4.30 1.10
C TRP A 138 8.65 3.85 -0.10
N MET A 139 9.26 2.67 -0.03
CA MET A 139 9.86 1.96 -1.15
C MET A 139 9.66 0.47 -0.95
N GLY A 140 8.77 -0.14 -1.74
CA GLY A 140 8.36 -1.53 -1.60
C GLY A 140 9.02 -2.50 -2.58
N ASP A 141 8.99 -3.79 -2.24
CA ASP A 141 9.28 -4.91 -3.16
C ASP A 141 8.17 -5.95 -3.12
N THR A 142 7.79 -6.49 -4.27
CA THR A 142 6.77 -7.53 -4.38
C THR A 142 7.39 -8.92 -4.31
N LEU A 143 6.99 -9.69 -3.31
CA LEU A 143 7.39 -11.08 -3.08
C LEU A 143 6.14 -11.90 -2.73
N TYR A 144 5.29 -12.20 -3.71
CA TYR A 144 3.98 -12.84 -3.48
C TYR A 144 4.06 -14.12 -2.67
N THR A 145 5.09 -14.92 -2.91
CA THR A 145 5.24 -16.25 -2.32
C THR A 145 6.11 -16.31 -1.07
N PHE A 146 6.37 -15.16 -0.43
CA PHE A 146 7.31 -15.06 0.68
C PHE A 146 7.06 -16.08 1.82
N ALA A 147 5.81 -16.45 2.05
CA ALA A 147 5.43 -17.43 3.07
C ALA A 147 5.83 -18.87 2.73
N PHE A 148 6.07 -19.18 1.45
CA PHE A 148 6.37 -20.53 0.95
C PHE A 148 7.85 -20.75 0.63
N LEU A 149 8.65 -19.70 0.61
CA LEU A 149 10.09 -19.79 0.33
C LEU A 149 10.82 -20.58 1.44
N ASP A 150 11.92 -21.21 1.08
CA ASP A 150 12.86 -21.72 2.07
C ASP A 150 13.36 -20.59 2.97
N GLN A 151 13.66 -20.93 4.23
CA GLN A 151 14.04 -19.93 5.25
C GLN A 151 15.27 -19.13 4.81
N GLU A 152 16.29 -19.77 4.31
CA GLU A 152 17.54 -19.13 3.88
C GLU A 152 17.32 -18.21 2.69
N VAL A 153 16.52 -18.65 1.71
CA VAL A 153 16.19 -17.84 0.52
C VAL A 153 15.41 -16.60 0.94
N PHE A 154 14.39 -16.76 1.78
CA PHE A 154 13.59 -15.66 2.29
C PHE A 154 14.45 -14.64 3.06
N GLN A 155 15.28 -15.10 4.01
CA GLN A 155 16.14 -14.22 4.80
C GLN A 155 17.13 -13.47 3.92
N ARG A 156 17.76 -14.16 2.96
CA ARG A 156 18.66 -13.53 2.00
C ARG A 156 17.98 -12.42 1.20
N ILE A 157 16.73 -12.64 0.74
CA ILE A 157 15.98 -11.62 0.02
C ILE A 157 15.74 -10.41 0.90
N VAL A 158 15.16 -10.61 2.10
CA VAL A 158 14.83 -9.51 3.02
C VAL A 158 16.10 -8.74 3.44
N ASP A 159 17.20 -9.44 3.73
CA ASP A 159 18.47 -8.80 4.11
C ASP A 159 19.06 -7.97 2.97
N THR A 160 19.02 -8.50 1.74
CA THR A 160 19.50 -7.77 0.56
C THR A 160 18.63 -6.53 0.31
N ARG A 161 17.31 -6.67 0.38
CA ARG A 161 16.39 -5.53 0.18
C ARG A 161 16.56 -4.46 1.26
N ALA A 162 16.73 -4.85 2.52
CA ALA A 162 17.03 -3.89 3.60
C ALA A 162 18.34 -3.13 3.33
N ALA A 163 19.40 -3.82 2.88
CA ALA A 163 20.66 -3.18 2.49
C ALA A 163 20.50 -2.22 1.30
N GLN A 164 19.61 -2.54 0.36
CA GLN A 164 19.25 -1.72 -0.81
C GLN A 164 18.24 -0.60 -0.46
N LYS A 165 17.91 -0.39 0.82
CA LYS A 165 16.99 0.65 1.34
C LYS A 165 15.50 0.39 1.10
N PHE A 166 15.10 -0.77 0.62
CA PHE A 166 13.69 -1.15 0.62
C PHE A 166 13.17 -1.22 2.06
N ASN A 167 11.94 -0.77 2.27
CA ASN A 167 11.34 -0.71 3.59
C ASN A 167 9.92 -1.28 3.65
N HIS A 168 9.43 -1.83 2.55
CA HIS A 168 8.18 -2.58 2.46
C HIS A 168 8.39 -3.89 1.70
N ILE A 169 7.83 -4.99 2.22
CA ILE A 169 7.74 -6.27 1.52
C ILE A 169 6.28 -6.64 1.34
N ARG A 170 5.84 -6.71 0.10
CA ARG A 170 4.47 -7.01 -0.29
C ARG A 170 4.30 -8.48 -0.62
N GLY A 171 3.38 -9.18 0.07
CA GLY A 171 3.18 -10.61 -0.14
C GLY A 171 1.78 -11.11 0.15
N GLN A 172 1.44 -12.29 -0.38
CA GLN A 172 0.12 -12.91 -0.19
C GLN A 172 0.04 -13.70 1.11
N VAL A 173 -1.07 -13.51 1.83
CA VAL A 173 -1.41 -14.31 3.02
C VAL A 173 -1.93 -15.68 2.62
N LEU A 174 -2.76 -15.73 1.57
CA LEU A 174 -3.31 -16.98 1.05
C LEU A 174 -2.46 -17.50 -0.11
N GLY A 175 -2.14 -18.79 -0.04
CA GLY A 175 -1.52 -19.47 -1.16
C GLY A 175 -2.54 -19.88 -2.22
N SER A 176 -2.14 -19.84 -3.49
CA SER A 176 -2.94 -20.31 -4.62
C SER A 176 -2.03 -20.89 -5.70
N PRO A 177 -2.29 -22.10 -6.19
CA PRO A 177 -1.61 -22.57 -7.39
C PRO A 177 -1.89 -21.63 -8.58
N PRO A 178 -0.94 -21.43 -9.49
CA PRO A 178 0.39 -22.04 -9.53
C PRO A 178 1.45 -21.36 -8.65
N GLU A 179 1.12 -20.26 -7.97
CA GLU A 179 2.09 -19.46 -7.21
C GLU A 179 2.54 -20.15 -5.91
N THR A 180 1.71 -21.03 -5.37
CA THR A 180 2.00 -21.73 -4.12
C THR A 180 1.72 -23.23 -4.24
N PRO A 181 2.45 -24.07 -3.49
CA PRO A 181 2.35 -25.52 -3.63
C PRO A 181 1.06 -26.12 -3.05
N ARG A 182 0.37 -25.42 -2.14
CA ARG A 182 -0.83 -25.96 -1.46
C ARG A 182 -1.75 -24.86 -0.94
N ALA A 183 -3.01 -25.24 -0.72
CA ALA A 183 -3.95 -24.41 0.02
C ALA A 183 -3.55 -24.31 1.50
N VAL A 184 -3.83 -23.16 2.12
CA VAL A 184 -3.50 -22.88 3.54
C VAL A 184 -4.72 -23.00 4.47
N PHE A 185 -5.88 -23.29 3.90
CA PHE A 185 -7.10 -23.68 4.59
C PHE A 185 -7.53 -25.07 4.12
N THR A 186 -8.01 -25.87 5.06
CA THR A 186 -8.58 -27.18 4.74
C THR A 186 -9.92 -27.04 4.01
N SER A 187 -10.43 -28.15 3.44
CA SER A 187 -11.77 -28.20 2.84
C SER A 187 -12.89 -27.92 3.84
N SER A 188 -12.64 -28.10 5.15
CA SER A 188 -13.56 -27.73 6.24
C SER A 188 -13.46 -26.24 6.63
N GLY A 189 -12.58 -25.47 5.99
CA GLY A 189 -12.39 -24.05 6.27
C GLY A 189 -11.52 -23.74 7.49
N GLN A 190 -10.80 -24.73 8.02
CA GLN A 190 -9.84 -24.51 9.12
C GLN A 190 -8.48 -24.05 8.58
N PRO A 191 -7.81 -23.07 9.22
CA PRO A 191 -6.46 -22.68 8.87
C PRO A 191 -5.44 -23.79 9.17
N ASP A 192 -4.35 -23.86 8.41
CA ASP A 192 -3.19 -24.70 8.73
C ASP A 192 -2.30 -23.98 9.76
N PRO A 193 -2.26 -24.41 11.03
CA PRO A 193 -1.51 -23.72 12.07
C PRO A 193 0.00 -23.65 11.78
N VAL A 194 0.56 -24.69 11.18
CA VAL A 194 2.00 -24.75 10.86
C VAL A 194 2.35 -23.72 9.79
N TYR A 195 1.47 -23.55 8.80
CA TYR A 195 1.65 -22.51 7.81
C TYR A 195 1.62 -21.11 8.43
N PHE A 196 0.61 -20.82 9.24
CA PHE A 196 0.48 -19.50 9.87
C PHE A 196 1.58 -19.20 10.89
N GLN A 197 2.06 -20.19 11.64
CA GLN A 197 3.24 -20.02 12.50
C GLN A 197 4.50 -19.66 11.70
N ARG A 198 4.66 -20.27 10.51
CA ARG A 198 5.73 -19.88 9.59
C ARG A 198 5.55 -18.46 9.08
N LEU A 199 4.33 -18.09 8.66
CA LEU A 199 4.02 -16.75 8.20
C LEU A 199 4.28 -15.70 9.30
N ASP A 200 3.94 -16.00 10.56
CA ASP A 200 4.27 -15.16 11.72
C ASP A 200 5.77 -14.87 11.80
N GLN A 201 6.59 -15.92 11.65
CA GLN A 201 8.06 -15.77 11.66
C GLN A 201 8.56 -14.89 10.51
N ARG A 202 7.93 -14.98 9.32
CA ARG A 202 8.26 -14.14 8.17
C ARG A 202 7.95 -12.67 8.42
N VAL A 203 6.74 -12.37 8.88
CA VAL A 203 6.32 -11.00 9.18
C VAL A 203 7.17 -10.41 10.31
N ARG A 204 7.44 -11.17 11.37
CA ARG A 204 8.34 -10.75 12.45
C ARG A 204 9.75 -10.43 11.93
N TYR A 205 10.29 -11.27 11.04
CA TYR A 205 11.62 -11.05 10.48
C TYR A 205 11.69 -9.77 9.63
N ILE A 206 10.67 -9.52 8.80
CA ILE A 206 10.53 -8.26 8.05
C ILE A 206 10.56 -7.07 9.02
N ASN A 207 9.74 -7.11 10.08
CA ASN A 207 9.68 -6.02 11.06
C ASN A 207 11.00 -5.87 11.85
N GLN A 208 11.70 -6.94 12.18
CA GLN A 208 13.02 -6.90 12.83
C GLN A 208 14.09 -6.21 11.97
N LYS A 209 13.93 -6.21 10.64
CA LYS A 209 14.78 -5.46 9.72
C LYS A 209 14.35 -3.99 9.54
N GLY A 210 13.38 -3.52 10.33
CA GLY A 210 12.84 -2.17 10.23
C GLY A 210 11.90 -1.95 9.05
N MET A 211 11.43 -3.03 8.43
CA MET A 211 10.54 -3.00 7.25
C MET A 211 9.09 -3.26 7.65
N VAL A 212 8.17 -2.84 6.82
CA VAL A 212 6.72 -3.07 6.92
C VAL A 212 6.34 -4.27 6.07
N ALA A 213 5.44 -5.12 6.55
CA ALA A 213 4.87 -6.20 5.73
C ALA A 213 3.53 -5.76 5.11
N ASP A 214 3.48 -5.69 3.79
CA ASP A 214 2.24 -5.34 3.06
C ASP A 214 1.48 -6.63 2.75
N LEU A 215 0.42 -6.89 3.49
CA LEU A 215 -0.29 -8.17 3.47
C LEU A 215 -1.49 -8.13 2.53
N ILE A 216 -1.44 -8.94 1.46
CA ILE A 216 -2.54 -9.16 0.53
C ILE A 216 -3.40 -10.30 1.06
N LEU A 217 -4.66 -10.01 1.42
CA LEU A 217 -5.53 -10.97 2.09
C LEU A 217 -6.17 -11.98 1.15
N GLY A 218 -6.39 -11.60 -0.12
CA GLY A 218 -6.89 -12.48 -1.17
C GLY A 218 -6.15 -12.30 -2.48
N GLY A 219 -6.03 -13.38 -3.26
CA GLY A 219 -5.46 -13.32 -4.61
C GLY A 219 -6.41 -12.70 -5.64
N ALA A 220 -6.13 -12.90 -6.92
CA ALA A 220 -7.03 -12.56 -8.02
C ALA A 220 -8.09 -13.66 -8.26
N ASP A 221 -8.92 -13.46 -9.27
CA ASP A 221 -9.84 -14.46 -9.82
C ASP A 221 -10.80 -15.08 -8.79
N ASP A 222 -11.53 -14.25 -8.05
CA ASP A 222 -12.49 -14.67 -7.02
C ASP A 222 -11.93 -15.57 -5.91
N GLN A 223 -10.60 -15.62 -5.71
CA GLN A 223 -9.98 -16.54 -4.75
C GLN A 223 -10.63 -16.47 -3.37
N LEU A 224 -10.77 -15.26 -2.82
CA LEU A 224 -11.32 -15.06 -1.48
C LEU A 224 -12.78 -15.48 -1.38
N ALA A 225 -13.59 -15.14 -2.40
CA ALA A 225 -15.01 -15.50 -2.47
C ALA A 225 -15.21 -17.01 -2.64
N ARG A 226 -14.31 -17.70 -3.35
CA ARG A 226 -14.35 -19.16 -3.49
C ARG A 226 -13.96 -19.89 -2.21
N LEU A 227 -12.95 -19.38 -1.46
CA LEU A 227 -12.52 -20.00 -0.21
C LEU A 227 -13.49 -19.75 0.93
N PHE A 228 -14.11 -18.58 0.94
CA PHE A 228 -15.01 -18.12 2.00
C PHE A 228 -16.29 -17.56 1.38
N PRO A 229 -17.20 -18.45 0.88
CA PRO A 229 -18.36 -18.02 0.10
C PRO A 229 -19.41 -17.24 0.89
N ASP A 230 -19.53 -17.47 2.19
CA ASP A 230 -20.47 -16.72 3.02
C ASP A 230 -19.81 -15.66 3.91
N TRP A 231 -20.63 -14.71 4.35
CA TRP A 231 -20.22 -13.61 5.20
C TRP A 231 -19.54 -14.05 6.51
N GLN A 232 -20.07 -15.07 7.16
CA GLN A 232 -19.56 -15.54 8.46
C GLN A 232 -18.16 -16.15 8.30
N GLN A 233 -17.92 -16.86 7.20
CA GLN A 233 -16.60 -17.41 6.89
C GLN A 233 -15.60 -16.30 6.59
N ARG A 234 -15.97 -15.28 5.82
CA ARG A 234 -15.11 -14.12 5.53
C ARG A 234 -14.81 -13.31 6.79
N GLN A 235 -15.82 -13.04 7.61
CA GLN A 235 -15.64 -12.35 8.89
C GLN A 235 -14.67 -13.12 9.81
N ARG A 236 -14.82 -14.43 9.91
CA ARG A 236 -13.93 -15.29 10.70
C ARG A 236 -12.51 -15.28 10.17
N TYR A 237 -12.34 -15.37 8.86
CA TYR A 237 -11.05 -15.28 8.22
C TYR A 237 -10.36 -13.93 8.49
N ILE A 238 -11.04 -12.82 8.24
CA ILE A 238 -10.48 -11.48 8.48
C ILE A 238 -10.16 -11.28 9.96
N SER A 239 -11.05 -11.69 10.87
CA SER A 239 -10.79 -11.64 12.31
C SER A 239 -9.54 -12.43 12.71
N TYR A 240 -9.36 -13.63 12.15
CA TYR A 240 -8.18 -14.46 12.36
C TYR A 240 -6.89 -13.79 11.88
N ILE A 241 -6.91 -13.16 10.71
CA ILE A 241 -5.75 -12.46 10.16
C ILE A 241 -5.42 -11.21 10.98
N VAL A 242 -6.43 -10.43 11.33
CA VAL A 242 -6.25 -9.23 12.18
C VAL A 242 -5.69 -9.63 13.55
N ALA A 243 -6.23 -10.67 14.19
CA ALA A 243 -5.73 -11.17 15.46
C ALA A 243 -4.23 -11.54 15.43
N ARG A 244 -3.76 -12.11 14.31
CA ARG A 244 -2.35 -12.54 14.15
C ARG A 244 -1.43 -11.38 13.79
N TYR A 245 -1.83 -10.46 12.91
CA TYR A 245 -0.91 -9.53 12.26
C TYR A 245 -1.11 -8.06 12.60
N ALA A 246 -2.28 -7.64 13.08
CA ALA A 246 -2.45 -6.24 13.51
C ALA A 246 -1.48 -5.82 14.64
N PRO A 247 -1.03 -6.70 15.56
CA PRO A 247 0.03 -6.34 16.50
C PRO A 247 1.44 -6.18 15.89
N MET A 248 1.59 -6.35 14.58
CA MET A 248 2.86 -6.19 13.85
C MET A 248 2.81 -4.92 12.97
N ASN A 249 3.95 -4.47 12.48
CA ASN A 249 3.98 -3.33 11.57
C ASN A 249 3.62 -3.81 10.16
N VAL A 250 2.37 -3.56 9.78
CA VAL A 250 1.78 -4.05 8.52
C VAL A 250 1.01 -2.95 7.81
N THR A 251 0.71 -3.17 6.52
CA THR A 251 -0.38 -2.52 5.80
C THR A 251 -1.31 -3.59 5.22
N TRP A 252 -2.55 -3.23 4.99
CA TRP A 252 -3.56 -4.15 4.51
C TRP A 252 -3.88 -3.91 3.03
N GLN A 253 -3.87 -4.96 2.24
CA GLN A 253 -4.43 -4.97 0.90
C GLN A 253 -5.52 -6.04 0.84
N ALA A 254 -6.78 -5.63 0.61
CA ALA A 254 -7.92 -6.54 0.66
C ALA A 254 -7.74 -7.70 -0.34
N VAL A 255 -7.45 -7.40 -1.61
CA VAL A 255 -7.13 -8.41 -2.62
C VAL A 255 -6.07 -7.91 -3.60
N ARG A 256 -5.57 -8.80 -4.45
CA ARG A 256 -4.56 -8.47 -5.47
C ARG A 256 -5.12 -7.64 -6.61
N GLU A 257 -6.32 -7.96 -7.10
CA GLU A 257 -6.98 -7.29 -8.24
C GLU A 257 -8.50 -7.39 -8.06
N PHE A 258 -9.13 -6.35 -7.52
CA PHE A 258 -10.55 -6.41 -7.14
C PHE A 258 -11.50 -6.56 -8.33
N GLU A 259 -11.11 -6.07 -9.52
CA GLU A 259 -11.93 -6.14 -10.74
C GLU A 259 -12.07 -7.57 -11.28
N THR A 260 -11.19 -8.49 -10.85
CA THR A 260 -11.28 -9.90 -11.22
C THR A 260 -12.30 -10.69 -10.40
N TYR A 261 -12.98 -10.03 -9.46
CA TYR A 261 -14.05 -10.58 -8.63
C TYR A 261 -15.41 -10.23 -9.20
N GLN A 262 -16.33 -11.19 -9.20
CA GLN A 262 -17.67 -11.01 -9.75
C GLN A 262 -18.44 -9.83 -9.13
N ASN A 263 -18.30 -9.61 -7.81
CA ASN A 263 -18.87 -8.47 -7.08
C ASN A 263 -17.75 -7.72 -6.35
N GLY A 264 -16.67 -7.39 -7.05
CA GLY A 264 -15.43 -6.93 -6.48
C GLY A 264 -15.59 -5.74 -5.55
N ARG A 265 -16.26 -4.67 -5.98
CA ARG A 265 -16.44 -3.48 -5.14
C ARG A 265 -17.25 -3.75 -3.86
N ALA A 266 -18.36 -4.50 -3.98
CA ALA A 266 -19.19 -4.85 -2.83
C ALA A 266 -18.41 -5.70 -1.81
N LEU A 267 -17.62 -6.66 -2.31
CA LEU A 267 -16.75 -7.48 -1.49
C LEU A 267 -15.63 -6.65 -0.84
N MET A 268 -15.04 -5.70 -1.57
CA MET A 268 -14.02 -4.81 -1.01
C MET A 268 -14.58 -3.92 0.09
N LYS A 269 -15.78 -3.40 -0.08
CA LYS A 269 -16.47 -2.62 0.96
C LYS A 269 -16.74 -3.45 2.22
N GLU A 270 -17.14 -4.73 2.05
CA GLU A 270 -17.32 -5.67 3.15
C GLU A 270 -16.00 -5.92 3.89
N ILE A 271 -14.95 -6.32 3.18
CA ILE A 271 -13.65 -6.68 3.77
C ILE A 271 -12.95 -5.45 4.35
N GLY A 272 -12.96 -4.34 3.63
CA GLY A 272 -12.37 -3.09 4.09
C GLY A 272 -13.07 -2.53 5.33
N GLY A 273 -14.40 -2.64 5.40
CA GLY A 273 -15.16 -2.33 6.60
C GLY A 273 -14.76 -3.19 7.79
N LEU A 274 -14.64 -4.52 7.58
CA LEU A 274 -14.16 -5.43 8.62
C LEU A 274 -12.75 -5.09 9.11
N LEU A 275 -11.82 -4.78 8.22
CA LEU A 275 -10.47 -4.37 8.59
C LEU A 275 -10.50 -3.10 9.43
N LYS A 276 -11.31 -2.11 9.02
CA LYS A 276 -11.45 -0.85 9.73
C LYS A 276 -12.02 -1.03 11.14
N ASP A 277 -12.98 -1.93 11.30
CA ASP A 277 -13.66 -2.17 12.58
C ASP A 277 -12.86 -3.07 13.53
N LEU A 278 -12.10 -4.04 12.97
CA LEU A 278 -11.41 -5.07 13.76
C LEU A 278 -9.97 -4.72 14.11
N ASP A 279 -9.29 -3.89 13.29
CA ASP A 279 -7.90 -3.51 13.55
C ASP A 279 -7.82 -2.34 14.55
N PRO A 280 -7.47 -2.59 15.82
CA PRO A 280 -7.44 -1.53 16.82
C PRO A 280 -6.25 -0.57 16.66
N TYR A 281 -5.25 -0.92 15.86
CA TYR A 281 -4.10 -0.06 15.56
C TYR A 281 -4.31 0.82 14.34
N GLN A 282 -5.40 0.58 13.58
CA GLN A 282 -5.76 1.35 12.40
C GLN A 282 -4.64 1.44 11.36
N HIS A 283 -4.03 0.29 11.04
CA HIS A 283 -3.03 0.24 9.98
C HIS A 283 -3.61 0.68 8.64
N PRO A 284 -2.80 1.29 7.76
CA PRO A 284 -3.26 1.75 6.46
C PRO A 284 -3.82 0.61 5.59
N ARG A 285 -4.95 0.88 4.93
CA ARG A 285 -5.75 -0.07 4.15
C ARG A 285 -5.91 0.38 2.72
N SER A 286 -5.84 -0.58 1.79
CA SER A 286 -6.13 -0.40 0.38
C SER A 286 -6.57 -1.72 -0.25
N SER A 287 -6.72 -1.73 -1.57
CA SER A 287 -6.87 -2.94 -2.38
C SER A 287 -6.01 -2.83 -3.63
N GLY A 288 -5.44 -3.94 -4.06
CA GLY A 288 -4.86 -4.00 -5.39
C GLY A 288 -5.95 -3.95 -6.46
N SER A 289 -5.56 -3.49 -7.65
CA SER A 289 -6.41 -3.28 -8.81
C SER A 289 -5.66 -3.66 -10.08
N THR A 290 -6.35 -3.72 -11.22
CA THR A 290 -5.72 -3.90 -12.54
C THR A 290 -5.13 -2.59 -13.09
N ALA A 291 -5.57 -1.44 -12.57
CA ALA A 291 -5.04 -0.12 -12.91
C ALA A 291 -4.94 0.79 -11.67
N THR A 292 -6.07 1.10 -11.03
CA THR A 292 -6.13 1.93 -9.81
C THR A 292 -7.27 1.49 -8.90
N SER A 293 -7.04 1.61 -7.60
CA SER A 293 -8.09 1.44 -6.58
C SER A 293 -8.82 2.76 -6.23
N GLY A 294 -8.48 3.87 -6.89
CA GLY A 294 -9.09 5.18 -6.65
C GLY A 294 -10.63 5.17 -6.57
N PRO A 295 -11.35 4.47 -7.46
CA PRO A 295 -12.82 4.39 -7.39
C PRO A 295 -13.38 3.80 -6.08
N LEU A 296 -12.59 3.08 -5.29
CA LEU A 296 -13.01 2.52 -3.99
C LEU A 296 -12.92 3.52 -2.83
N LEU A 297 -12.29 4.70 -3.02
CA LEU A 297 -12.18 5.73 -1.98
C LEU A 297 -13.53 6.22 -1.48
N ASP A 298 -14.54 6.30 -2.36
CA ASP A 298 -15.89 6.72 -2.02
C ASP A 298 -16.56 5.80 -0.99
N ASP A 299 -16.09 4.58 -0.84
CA ASP A 299 -16.61 3.62 0.15
C ASP A 299 -16.10 3.88 1.58
N GLY A 300 -15.13 4.79 1.76
CA GLY A 300 -14.72 5.36 3.05
C GLY A 300 -13.94 4.42 3.98
N TRP A 301 -13.37 3.34 3.46
CA TRP A 301 -12.58 2.39 4.24
C TRP A 301 -11.07 2.40 3.93
N MET A 302 -10.68 2.92 2.74
CA MET A 302 -9.28 3.00 2.33
C MET A 302 -8.57 4.21 2.93
N ASP A 303 -7.27 4.06 3.12
CA ASP A 303 -6.36 5.09 3.63
C ASP A 303 -5.32 5.51 2.58
N PHE A 304 -5.16 4.73 1.51
CA PHE A 304 -4.29 5.06 0.37
C PHE A 304 -4.77 4.39 -0.92
N VAL A 305 -4.43 4.98 -2.06
CA VAL A 305 -4.71 4.42 -3.38
C VAL A 305 -3.54 3.53 -3.82
N ALA A 306 -3.88 2.37 -4.36
CA ALA A 306 -2.92 1.46 -4.97
C ALA A 306 -3.05 1.50 -6.50
N HIS A 307 -1.98 1.90 -7.17
CA HIS A 307 -1.85 1.86 -8.62
C HIS A 307 -1.17 0.56 -9.08
N HIS A 308 -1.52 0.08 -10.26
CA HIS A 308 -0.91 -1.07 -10.91
C HIS A 308 -0.79 -0.76 -12.41
N SER A 309 -0.05 0.28 -12.74
CA SER A 309 0.01 0.78 -14.10
C SER A 309 1.39 1.37 -14.42
N GLY A 310 1.89 1.06 -15.62
CA GLY A 310 3.00 1.77 -16.23
C GLY A 310 2.56 3.05 -16.94
N ASP A 311 1.25 3.36 -16.94
CA ASP A 311 0.69 4.61 -17.44
C ASP A 311 0.63 5.61 -16.28
N ASP A 312 1.54 6.55 -16.29
CA ASP A 312 1.70 7.61 -15.31
C ASP A 312 0.52 8.61 -15.30
N GLN A 313 -0.27 8.67 -16.37
CA GLN A 313 -1.42 9.57 -16.45
C GLN A 313 -2.48 9.30 -15.39
N VAL A 314 -2.62 8.07 -14.96
CA VAL A 314 -3.57 7.68 -13.90
C VAL A 314 -3.22 8.42 -12.61
N CYS A 315 -1.98 8.31 -12.15
CA CYS A 315 -1.54 8.98 -10.93
C CYS A 315 -1.62 10.51 -11.06
N ALA A 316 -1.12 11.06 -12.14
CA ALA A 316 -1.13 12.52 -12.37
C ALA A 316 -2.53 13.14 -12.20
N ILE A 317 -3.57 12.46 -12.69
CA ILE A 317 -4.96 12.93 -12.55
C ILE A 317 -5.50 12.69 -11.15
N GLU A 318 -5.36 11.45 -10.64
CA GLU A 318 -5.95 11.07 -9.35
C GLU A 318 -5.30 11.81 -8.18
N HIS A 319 -4.00 12.12 -8.26
CA HIS A 319 -3.32 12.93 -7.27
C HIS A 319 -3.91 14.34 -7.12
N GLN A 320 -4.49 14.89 -8.20
CA GLN A 320 -5.19 16.17 -8.15
C GLN A 320 -6.63 16.05 -7.61
N LEU A 321 -7.19 14.82 -7.59
CA LEU A 321 -8.59 14.58 -7.19
C LEU A 321 -8.72 14.14 -5.74
N PHE A 322 -7.74 13.42 -5.20
CA PHE A 322 -7.87 12.71 -3.93
C PHE A 322 -6.79 13.10 -2.93
N ALA A 323 -7.22 13.42 -1.71
CA ALA A 323 -6.36 13.79 -0.58
C ALA A 323 -5.89 12.54 0.19
N THR A 324 -5.04 11.72 -0.43
CA THR A 324 -4.53 10.47 0.14
C THR A 324 -3.21 10.07 -0.53
N PRO A 325 -2.33 9.30 0.12
CA PRO A 325 -1.12 8.80 -0.53
C PRO A 325 -1.42 7.82 -1.67
N PHE A 326 -0.52 7.78 -2.64
CA PHE A 326 -0.55 6.88 -3.80
C PHE A 326 0.66 5.96 -3.77
N VAL A 327 0.43 4.67 -3.97
CA VAL A 327 1.48 3.65 -4.06
C VAL A 327 1.33 2.88 -5.34
N ASN A 328 2.31 2.96 -6.23
CA ASN A 328 2.31 2.16 -7.44
C ASN A 328 2.90 0.77 -7.15
N LEU A 329 2.04 -0.22 -7.09
CA LEU A 329 2.38 -1.60 -6.78
C LEU A 329 3.14 -2.31 -7.92
N LYS A 330 3.05 -1.76 -9.14
CA LYS A 330 3.75 -2.25 -10.33
C LYS A 330 3.71 -1.21 -11.45
N PHE A 331 4.51 -0.17 -11.36
CA PHE A 331 4.70 0.82 -12.45
C PHE A 331 5.44 0.19 -13.65
N ALA A 332 6.25 -0.83 -13.41
CA ALA A 332 6.92 -1.65 -14.42
C ALA A 332 7.20 -3.05 -13.85
N GLY A 333 7.29 -4.02 -14.73
CA GLY A 333 7.82 -5.34 -14.37
C GLY A 333 9.18 -5.51 -15.06
N GLU A 334 10.28 -5.36 -14.33
CA GLU A 334 11.60 -5.57 -14.88
C GLU A 334 11.73 -7.00 -15.42
N ASP A 335 12.28 -7.14 -16.62
CA ASP A 335 12.37 -8.40 -17.39
C ASP A 335 11.00 -9.03 -17.74
N SER A 336 9.90 -8.31 -17.56
CA SER A 336 8.60 -8.78 -18.00
C SER A 336 8.49 -8.64 -19.53
N GLY A 337 8.09 -9.70 -20.19
CA GLY A 337 7.95 -9.69 -21.65
C GLY A 337 9.18 -10.14 -22.41
N ALA A 338 10.36 -10.22 -21.78
CA ALA A 338 11.57 -10.71 -22.43
C ALA A 338 11.34 -12.07 -23.12
N GLY A 339 11.51 -12.10 -24.44
CA GLY A 339 11.30 -13.29 -25.27
C GLY A 339 9.85 -13.70 -25.51
N LYS A 340 8.85 -12.90 -25.11
CA LYS A 340 7.42 -13.15 -25.38
C LYS A 340 6.95 -12.33 -26.58
N ALA A 341 6.49 -12.99 -27.63
CA ALA A 341 5.97 -12.33 -28.82
C ALA A 341 4.74 -11.43 -28.45
N GLY A 342 4.81 -10.15 -28.83
CA GLY A 342 3.74 -9.18 -28.61
C GLY A 342 3.64 -8.60 -27.18
N ALA A 343 4.55 -8.97 -26.26
CA ALA A 343 4.68 -8.32 -24.98
C ALA A 343 5.73 -7.20 -25.04
N GLU A 344 5.52 -6.13 -24.29
CA GLU A 344 6.51 -5.08 -24.15
C GLU A 344 7.71 -5.60 -23.33
N ASP A 345 8.91 -5.46 -23.88
CA ASP A 345 10.15 -5.78 -23.18
C ASP A 345 10.55 -4.59 -22.29
N VAL A 346 10.39 -4.75 -20.99
CA VAL A 346 10.75 -3.74 -19.99
C VAL A 346 12.20 -3.99 -19.58
N ASN A 347 13.13 -3.43 -20.34
CA ASN A 347 14.54 -3.40 -19.99
C ASN A 347 14.81 -2.40 -18.85
N SER A 348 16.05 -2.34 -18.37
CA SER A 348 16.47 -1.48 -17.25
C SER A 348 16.26 0.02 -17.49
N ASP A 349 16.40 0.49 -18.74
CA ASP A 349 16.18 1.90 -19.06
C ASP A 349 14.68 2.23 -19.04
N ALA A 350 13.86 1.42 -19.69
CA ALA A 350 12.41 1.57 -19.65
C ALA A 350 11.87 1.46 -18.21
N PHE A 351 12.44 0.56 -17.39
CA PHE A 351 12.11 0.47 -15.97
C PHE A 351 12.42 1.76 -15.23
N ARG A 352 13.62 2.31 -15.42
CA ARG A 352 14.08 3.55 -14.77
C ARG A 352 13.23 4.74 -15.18
N HIS A 353 12.92 4.88 -16.48
CA HIS A 353 12.06 5.98 -16.97
C HIS A 353 10.68 5.93 -16.32
N ARG A 354 10.05 4.76 -16.22
CA ARG A 354 8.74 4.61 -15.57
C ARG A 354 8.80 4.88 -14.07
N LEU A 355 9.87 4.46 -13.38
CA LEU A 355 10.08 4.77 -11.96
C LEU A 355 10.07 6.28 -11.71
N TRP A 356 10.87 7.02 -12.48
CA TRP A 356 10.98 8.46 -12.29
C TRP A 356 9.71 9.21 -12.73
N ASN A 357 9.07 8.80 -13.81
CA ASN A 357 7.80 9.40 -14.23
C ASN A 357 6.70 9.20 -13.18
N ALA A 358 6.54 7.99 -12.66
CA ALA A 358 5.57 7.72 -11.58
C ALA A 358 5.86 8.57 -10.32
N ALA A 359 7.13 8.72 -9.95
CA ALA A 359 7.51 9.53 -8.81
C ALA A 359 7.20 11.03 -9.02
N MET A 360 7.33 11.55 -10.25
CA MET A 360 6.99 12.95 -10.56
C MET A 360 5.49 13.21 -10.52
N ASP A 361 4.66 12.18 -10.56
CA ASP A 361 3.22 12.28 -10.38
C ASP A 361 2.75 12.06 -8.93
N GLY A 362 3.70 11.85 -8.01
CA GLY A 362 3.42 11.66 -6.58
C GLY A 362 3.24 10.21 -6.15
N ASP A 363 3.51 9.23 -7.02
CA ASP A 363 3.48 7.81 -6.67
C ASP A 363 4.70 7.39 -5.84
N TYR A 364 4.45 6.62 -4.79
CA TYR A 364 5.50 5.87 -4.10
C TYR A 364 5.70 4.51 -4.77
N PRO A 365 6.95 4.12 -5.08
CA PRO A 365 7.17 2.94 -5.91
C PRO A 365 7.22 1.64 -5.11
N THR A 366 6.66 0.58 -5.71
CA THR A 366 6.91 -0.80 -5.31
C THR A 366 7.55 -1.55 -6.48
N TYR A 367 8.72 -2.09 -6.23
CA TYR A 367 9.49 -2.85 -7.21
C TYR A 367 8.81 -4.16 -7.58
N PHE A 368 8.87 -4.49 -8.85
CA PHE A 368 8.42 -5.78 -9.37
C PHE A 368 9.44 -6.30 -10.39
N ASN A 369 10.10 -7.40 -10.01
CA ASN A 369 10.94 -8.16 -10.94
C ASN A 369 10.34 -9.55 -11.13
N THR A 370 10.22 -10.00 -12.36
CA THR A 370 9.61 -11.30 -12.68
C THR A 370 10.31 -12.48 -12.00
N GLY A 371 11.63 -12.40 -11.82
CA GLY A 371 12.43 -13.45 -11.19
C GLY A 371 12.38 -13.48 -9.66
N THR A 372 11.95 -12.39 -8.99
CA THR A 372 11.84 -12.33 -7.52
C THR A 372 10.41 -12.30 -7.01
N ALA A 373 9.46 -11.83 -7.79
CA ALA A 373 8.08 -11.67 -7.35
C ALA A 373 7.34 -12.99 -7.04
N GLY A 374 7.73 -14.10 -7.66
CA GLY A 374 7.04 -15.38 -7.53
C GLY A 374 5.65 -15.39 -8.21
N ALA A 375 5.44 -14.49 -9.17
CA ALA A 375 4.17 -14.37 -9.89
C ALA A 375 4.01 -15.47 -10.95
N GLY A 376 2.77 -15.92 -11.18
CA GLY A 376 2.43 -16.88 -12.24
C GLY A 376 3.15 -18.23 -12.12
N GLY A 377 3.54 -18.65 -10.91
CA GLY A 377 4.26 -19.90 -10.67
C GLY A 377 5.74 -19.88 -11.04
N ILE A 378 6.29 -18.71 -11.34
CA ILE A 378 7.72 -18.55 -11.59
C ILE A 378 8.47 -18.69 -10.27
N ALA A 379 9.44 -19.61 -10.22
CA ALA A 379 10.27 -19.80 -9.03
C ALA A 379 11.10 -18.54 -8.73
N VAL A 380 11.15 -18.18 -7.47
CA VAL A 380 12.00 -17.07 -7.03
C VAL A 380 13.47 -17.42 -7.17
N ASP A 381 14.23 -16.58 -7.87
CA ASP A 381 15.66 -16.77 -8.09
C ASP A 381 16.45 -15.57 -7.53
N ALA A 382 17.28 -15.87 -6.54
CA ALA A 382 18.08 -14.87 -5.84
C ALA A 382 19.13 -14.14 -6.73
N LYS A 383 19.42 -14.62 -7.95
CA LYS A 383 20.29 -13.90 -8.88
C LYS A 383 19.73 -12.55 -9.32
N TYR A 384 18.39 -12.40 -9.32
CA TYR A 384 17.72 -11.15 -9.69
C TYR A 384 17.69 -10.10 -8.57
N LEU A 385 18.23 -10.40 -7.38
CA LEU A 385 18.31 -9.42 -6.29
C LEU A 385 19.19 -8.22 -6.62
N GLU A 386 20.21 -8.43 -7.48
CA GLU A 386 21.14 -7.39 -7.94
C GLU A 386 20.78 -6.87 -9.36
N ALA A 387 19.53 -7.06 -9.80
CA ALA A 387 19.07 -6.57 -11.09
C ALA A 387 19.16 -5.02 -11.16
N PRO A 388 19.39 -4.45 -12.36
CA PRO A 388 19.57 -3.00 -12.53
C PRO A 388 18.43 -2.15 -12.00
N GLY A 389 17.18 -2.64 -12.08
CA GLY A 389 16.02 -1.95 -11.53
C GLY A 389 16.08 -1.79 -10.00
N ALA A 390 16.57 -2.78 -9.27
CA ALA A 390 16.78 -2.66 -7.82
C ALA A 390 17.81 -1.57 -7.48
N LYS A 391 18.84 -1.40 -8.30
CA LYS A 391 19.81 -0.31 -8.16
C LYS A 391 19.15 1.04 -8.47
N ALA A 392 18.35 1.14 -9.52
CA ALA A 392 17.60 2.35 -9.85
C ALA A 392 16.66 2.79 -8.71
N MET A 393 15.98 1.82 -8.06
CA MET A 393 15.18 2.05 -6.85
C MET A 393 16.01 2.64 -5.71
N THR A 394 17.22 2.11 -5.48
CA THR A 394 18.13 2.63 -4.45
C THR A 394 18.60 4.06 -4.76
N VAL A 395 18.88 4.38 -6.02
CA VAL A 395 19.23 5.75 -6.45
C VAL A 395 18.06 6.68 -6.21
N TRP A 396 16.85 6.30 -6.64
CA TRP A 396 15.62 7.04 -6.38
C TRP A 396 15.45 7.32 -4.88
N TYR A 397 15.56 6.28 -4.04
CA TYR A 397 15.43 6.43 -2.59
C TYR A 397 16.42 7.46 -2.03
N ASN A 398 17.69 7.37 -2.43
CA ASN A 398 18.72 8.27 -1.90
C ASN A 398 18.47 9.74 -2.31
N VAL A 399 17.96 9.99 -3.51
CA VAL A 399 17.61 11.34 -3.96
C VAL A 399 16.48 11.91 -3.10
N PHE A 400 15.39 11.16 -2.94
CA PHE A 400 14.25 11.61 -2.15
C PHE A 400 14.53 11.64 -0.64
N ALA A 401 15.27 10.70 -0.09
CA ALA A 401 15.69 10.72 1.32
C ALA A 401 16.59 11.91 1.66
N GLY A 402 17.29 12.47 0.66
CA GLY A 402 18.07 13.70 0.77
C GLY A 402 17.25 14.99 0.58
N SER A 403 15.95 14.91 0.53
CA SER A 403 14.99 16.02 0.28
C SER A 403 13.92 16.09 1.38
N ARG A 404 13.07 17.09 1.32
CA ARG A 404 11.83 17.15 2.13
C ARG A 404 10.70 16.36 1.47
N HIS A 405 10.95 15.11 1.12
CA HIS A 405 10.03 14.24 0.37
C HIS A 405 8.60 14.21 0.93
N TRP A 406 8.41 14.49 2.22
CA TRP A 406 7.11 14.52 2.91
C TRP A 406 6.29 15.79 2.70
N GLU A 407 6.77 16.69 1.83
CA GLU A 407 6.10 17.93 1.44
C GLU A 407 6.22 18.22 -0.06
N LEU A 408 6.88 17.34 -0.82
CA LEU A 408 6.99 17.49 -2.28
C LEU A 408 5.67 17.07 -2.93
N GLU A 409 5.14 17.95 -3.77
CA GLU A 409 3.92 17.72 -4.54
C GLU A 409 4.21 17.85 -6.04
N PRO A 410 3.45 17.19 -6.94
CA PRO A 410 3.58 17.39 -8.39
C PRO A 410 3.54 18.87 -8.75
N TYR A 411 4.52 19.29 -9.55
CA TYR A 411 4.69 20.69 -9.96
C TYR A 411 4.64 20.80 -11.48
N PHE A 412 3.78 21.69 -11.99
CA PHE A 412 3.44 21.75 -13.41
C PHE A 412 4.01 22.97 -14.16
N ASP A 413 4.57 23.96 -13.45
CA ASP A 413 5.16 25.14 -14.09
C ASP A 413 6.65 24.90 -14.42
N VAL A 414 6.87 23.85 -15.21
CA VAL A 414 8.18 23.39 -15.68
C VAL A 414 8.10 22.99 -17.14
N ASP A 415 9.07 23.44 -17.93
CA ASP A 415 9.29 23.01 -19.30
C ASP A 415 10.58 22.19 -19.41
N GLY A 416 10.60 21.18 -20.28
CA GLY A 416 11.75 20.30 -20.50
C GLY A 416 11.87 19.11 -19.57
N GLY A 417 10.97 18.95 -18.60
CA GLY A 417 10.93 17.84 -17.66
C GLY A 417 9.60 17.71 -16.93
N ARG A 418 9.55 16.80 -15.96
CA ARG A 418 8.44 16.63 -15.00
C ARG A 418 8.99 16.84 -13.59
N ALA A 419 8.22 17.44 -12.72
CA ALA A 419 8.73 17.87 -11.43
C ALA A 419 7.80 17.56 -10.26
N VAL A 420 8.41 17.36 -9.09
CA VAL A 420 7.79 17.55 -7.79
C VAL A 420 8.49 18.71 -7.07
N ALA A 421 7.75 19.50 -6.31
CA ALA A 421 8.31 20.63 -5.58
C ALA A 421 7.68 20.84 -4.20
N LEU A 422 8.48 21.35 -3.31
CA LEU A 422 8.05 22.23 -2.22
C LEU A 422 8.39 23.63 -2.73
N GLU A 423 7.39 24.32 -3.28
CA GLU A 423 7.60 25.63 -3.91
C GLU A 423 8.42 26.55 -3.02
N ASP A 424 9.31 27.33 -3.61
CA ASP A 424 10.25 28.25 -2.99
C ASP A 424 11.38 27.62 -2.17
N VAL A 425 11.35 26.32 -1.98
CA VAL A 425 12.30 25.58 -1.13
C VAL A 425 13.09 24.56 -1.91
N GLU A 426 12.44 23.64 -2.60
CA GLU A 426 13.10 22.54 -3.29
C GLU A 426 12.29 22.04 -4.48
N TYR A 427 12.98 21.81 -5.59
CA TYR A 427 12.44 21.27 -6.82
C TYR A 427 13.27 20.05 -7.24
N ILE A 428 12.62 18.95 -7.54
CA ILE A 428 13.22 17.76 -8.15
C ILE A 428 12.56 17.59 -9.52
N VAL A 429 13.36 17.68 -10.57
CA VAL A 429 12.89 17.59 -11.96
C VAL A 429 13.49 16.38 -12.63
N TYR A 430 12.67 15.52 -13.20
CA TYR A 430 13.10 14.42 -14.04
C TYR A 430 13.09 14.82 -15.51
N VAL A 431 14.23 14.69 -16.17
CA VAL A 431 14.49 15.07 -17.56
C VAL A 431 14.73 13.79 -18.36
N GLU A 432 13.64 13.17 -18.81
CA GLU A 432 13.70 11.91 -19.56
C GLU A 432 14.43 12.07 -20.90
N ASN A 433 14.13 13.16 -21.61
CA ASN A 433 14.79 13.50 -22.87
C ASN A 433 15.76 14.66 -22.63
N PRO A 434 17.08 14.42 -22.58
CA PRO A 434 18.04 15.44 -22.20
C PRO A 434 17.96 16.71 -23.05
N GLY A 435 17.67 17.82 -22.42
CA GLY A 435 17.49 19.13 -23.05
C GLY A 435 17.41 20.25 -22.01
N PRO A 436 17.20 21.49 -22.45
CA PRO A 436 17.01 22.62 -21.55
C PRO A 436 15.80 22.40 -20.64
N VAL A 437 15.96 22.77 -19.37
CA VAL A 437 14.89 22.84 -18.37
C VAL A 437 14.64 24.30 -18.04
N GLU A 438 13.39 24.70 -18.08
CA GLU A 438 12.95 26.04 -17.65
C GLU A 438 11.85 25.90 -16.62
N MET A 439 11.92 26.65 -15.52
CA MET A 439 10.87 26.69 -14.51
C MET A 439 10.81 28.04 -13.79
N ALA A 440 9.62 28.44 -13.37
CA ALA A 440 9.44 29.55 -12.48
C ALA A 440 9.92 29.15 -11.06
N VAL A 441 10.67 30.04 -10.41
CA VAL A 441 11.11 29.90 -9.03
C VAL A 441 10.99 31.27 -8.37
N GLU A 442 10.88 31.34 -7.04
CA GLU A 442 10.95 32.63 -6.36
C GLU A 442 12.34 33.28 -6.47
N HIS A 443 12.41 34.60 -6.29
CA HIS A 443 13.66 35.36 -6.39
C HIS A 443 14.59 35.10 -5.20
N HIS A 444 15.28 33.97 -5.26
CA HIS A 444 16.27 33.55 -4.25
C HIS A 444 17.56 33.04 -4.88
N GLY A 445 18.55 32.71 -4.04
CA GLY A 445 19.69 31.90 -4.42
C GLY A 445 19.36 30.42 -4.28
N TYR A 446 19.78 29.63 -5.25
CA TYR A 446 19.57 28.19 -5.29
C TYR A 446 20.87 27.44 -5.55
N ASP A 447 21.05 26.33 -4.82
CA ASP A 447 22.03 25.31 -5.14
C ASP A 447 21.44 24.43 -6.27
N VAL A 448 22.24 24.16 -7.30
CA VAL A 448 21.85 23.39 -8.47
C VAL A 448 22.68 22.13 -8.56
N THR A 449 22.04 20.97 -8.60
CA THR A 449 22.71 19.67 -8.70
C THR A 449 22.02 18.80 -9.74
N TRP A 450 22.77 18.34 -10.73
CA TRP A 450 22.36 17.30 -11.66
C TRP A 450 22.77 15.96 -11.10
N ILE A 451 21.88 14.98 -11.17
CA ILE A 451 22.06 13.64 -10.64
C ILE A 451 21.88 12.64 -11.78
N ASN A 452 22.84 11.75 -11.95
CA ASN A 452 22.74 10.64 -12.88
C ASN A 452 21.81 9.56 -12.27
N PRO A 453 20.61 9.29 -12.83
CA PRO A 453 19.68 8.32 -12.27
C PRO A 453 20.11 6.85 -12.43
N ILE A 454 21.19 6.57 -13.17
CA ILE A 454 21.73 5.23 -13.39
C ILE A 454 22.59 4.79 -12.18
N ASP A 455 23.40 5.70 -11.64
CA ASP A 455 24.38 5.37 -10.61
C ASP A 455 24.36 6.29 -9.37
N GLY A 456 23.61 7.38 -9.42
CA GLY A 456 23.49 8.37 -8.35
C GLY A 456 24.64 9.39 -8.33
N GLY A 457 25.47 9.47 -9.39
CA GLY A 457 26.54 10.45 -9.50
C GLY A 457 25.99 11.88 -9.51
N GLU A 458 26.55 12.76 -8.65
CA GLU A 458 26.12 14.16 -8.51
C GLU A 458 27.09 15.13 -9.19
N PHE A 459 26.53 16.09 -9.92
CA PHE A 459 27.25 17.18 -10.60
C PHE A 459 26.70 18.51 -10.11
N THR A 460 27.29 19.07 -9.06
CA THR A 460 26.84 20.35 -8.47
C THR A 460 27.42 21.53 -9.23
N ASP A 461 26.57 22.46 -9.68
CA ASP A 461 27.03 23.74 -10.19
C ASP A 461 27.55 24.61 -9.04
N LYS A 462 28.84 24.92 -9.07
CA LYS A 462 29.50 25.73 -8.03
C LYS A 462 29.03 27.18 -7.98
N LYS A 463 28.38 27.67 -9.04
CA LYS A 463 27.86 29.04 -9.10
C LYS A 463 26.44 29.15 -8.56
N GLY A 464 25.72 28.00 -8.52
CA GLY A 464 24.30 27.99 -8.22
C GLY A 464 23.49 28.82 -9.22
N TYR A 465 22.29 29.17 -8.81
CA TYR A 465 21.40 30.04 -9.59
C TYR A 465 20.79 31.13 -8.68
N ARG A 466 20.56 32.33 -9.25
CA ARG A 466 19.83 33.41 -8.57
C ARG A 466 18.91 34.13 -9.56
N GLY A 467 17.62 34.14 -9.28
CA GLY A 467 16.61 34.76 -10.15
C GLY A 467 15.22 34.20 -9.92
N GLU A 468 14.29 34.52 -10.82
CA GLU A 468 12.87 34.13 -10.79
C GLU A 468 12.54 33.11 -11.91
N HIS A 469 13.41 32.98 -12.92
CA HIS A 469 13.29 32.05 -14.03
C HIS A 469 14.54 31.18 -14.12
N PHE A 470 14.44 29.97 -13.61
CA PHE A 470 15.52 29.02 -13.72
C PHE A 470 15.61 28.50 -15.16
N THR A 471 16.80 28.51 -15.70
CA THR A 471 17.18 27.84 -16.96
C THR A 471 18.43 27.01 -16.71
N GLY A 472 18.43 25.74 -17.07
CA GLY A 472 19.58 24.85 -16.94
C GLY A 472 19.65 23.82 -18.04
N GLU A 473 20.85 23.32 -18.34
CA GLU A 473 21.06 22.20 -19.23
C GLU A 473 21.75 21.05 -18.51
N PRO A 474 21.42 19.77 -18.83
CA PRO A 474 22.09 18.64 -18.24
C PRO A 474 23.58 18.59 -18.66
N PRO A 475 24.44 17.92 -17.87
CA PRO A 475 25.88 17.79 -18.16
C PRO A 475 26.20 17.20 -19.53
N ASP A 476 25.35 16.29 -20.01
CA ASP A 476 25.41 15.71 -21.35
C ASP A 476 24.02 15.28 -21.84
N ARG A 477 23.95 14.72 -23.04
CA ARG A 477 22.71 14.27 -23.69
C ARG A 477 22.69 12.78 -23.98
N THR A 478 23.46 11.98 -23.25
CA THR A 478 23.63 10.54 -23.51
C THR A 478 22.58 9.68 -22.82
N HIS A 479 21.99 10.19 -21.74
CA HIS A 479 20.94 9.53 -20.95
C HIS A 479 20.07 10.55 -20.24
N ASP A 480 19.01 10.08 -19.60
CA ASP A 480 18.10 10.88 -18.74
C ASP A 480 18.83 11.45 -17.53
N TRP A 481 18.29 12.53 -16.97
CA TRP A 481 18.87 13.24 -15.82
C TRP A 481 17.82 13.58 -14.77
N VAL A 482 18.27 13.72 -13.52
CA VAL A 482 17.50 14.32 -12.44
C VAL A 482 18.17 15.64 -12.05
N LEU A 483 17.40 16.71 -12.04
CA LEU A 483 17.84 18.02 -11.58
C LEU A 483 17.23 18.29 -10.21
N ARG A 484 18.08 18.67 -9.25
CA ARG A 484 17.66 19.20 -7.95
C ARG A 484 18.05 20.66 -7.83
N VAL A 485 17.06 21.50 -7.57
CA VAL A 485 17.22 22.94 -7.32
C VAL A 485 16.73 23.19 -5.91
N SER A 486 17.61 23.49 -4.98
CA SER A 486 17.29 23.67 -3.56
C SER A 486 17.71 25.06 -3.11
N ARG A 487 16.90 25.71 -2.27
CA ARG A 487 17.21 27.04 -1.74
C ARG A 487 18.57 27.06 -1.05
N GLU A 488 19.40 28.04 -1.39
CA GLU A 488 20.77 28.19 -0.91
C GLU A 488 20.85 28.16 0.64
N ASN A 489 21.78 27.39 1.19
CA ASN A 489 22.02 27.22 2.64
C ASN A 489 20.88 26.56 3.45
N HIS A 490 19.82 26.07 2.81
CA HIS A 490 18.70 25.46 3.53
C HIS A 490 18.76 23.95 3.67
N LYS A 491 19.55 23.23 2.86
CA LYS A 491 19.56 21.76 2.79
C LYS A 491 19.75 21.10 4.17
N GLU A 492 20.76 21.47 4.95
CA GLU A 492 20.98 20.87 6.26
C GLU A 492 19.93 21.27 7.31
N GLY A 493 19.47 22.52 7.28
CA GLY A 493 18.44 23.02 8.18
C GLY A 493 17.09 22.38 7.91
N MET A 494 16.75 22.17 6.63
CA MET A 494 15.51 21.55 6.19
C MET A 494 15.36 20.09 6.65
N LEU A 495 16.44 19.31 6.55
CA LEU A 495 16.43 17.90 6.98
C LEU A 495 16.36 17.75 8.51
N LYS A 496 16.75 18.78 9.27
CA LYS A 496 16.73 18.77 10.74
C LYS A 496 15.44 19.32 11.36
N SER A 497 14.68 20.12 10.63
CA SER A 497 13.48 20.80 11.15
C SER A 497 12.19 20.11 10.70
N TYR A 498 12.06 18.80 10.92
CA TYR A 498 10.73 18.23 10.70
C TYR A 498 9.83 18.49 11.90
N LYS A 499 9.15 19.59 11.85
CA LYS A 499 7.81 19.62 12.40
C LYS A 499 6.91 19.11 11.29
N PHE A 500 6.40 17.92 11.47
CA PHE A 500 5.36 17.38 10.63
C PHE A 500 4.07 18.14 10.95
N GLU A 501 3.99 19.36 10.49
CA GLU A 501 2.74 20.11 10.51
C GLU A 501 1.96 19.64 9.30
N SER A 502 0.78 19.09 9.54
CA SER A 502 -0.12 18.68 8.46
C SER A 502 -0.35 19.90 7.55
N ARG A 503 0.27 19.88 6.38
CA ARG A 503 0.04 20.91 5.36
C ARG A 503 -1.38 20.75 4.86
N ARG A 504 -2.14 21.82 4.88
CA ARG A 504 -3.46 21.85 4.29
C ARG A 504 -3.30 22.05 2.78
N ILE A 505 -3.49 20.99 2.01
CA ILE A 505 -3.52 21.06 0.55
C ILE A 505 -4.97 21.31 0.15
N GLU A 506 -5.20 22.34 -0.63
CA GLU A 506 -6.49 22.57 -1.26
C GLU A 506 -6.59 21.67 -2.48
N MET A 507 -7.45 20.65 -2.39
CA MET A 507 -7.75 19.79 -3.53
C MET A 507 -8.44 20.61 -4.62
N GLN A 508 -8.07 20.36 -5.87
CA GLN A 508 -8.66 21.06 -6.99
C GLN A 508 -10.16 20.78 -7.13
N MET A 509 -10.93 21.83 -7.35
CA MET A 509 -12.32 21.67 -7.77
C MET A 509 -12.35 21.26 -9.24
N VAL A 510 -12.92 20.09 -9.52
CA VAL A 510 -13.12 19.61 -10.90
C VAL A 510 -14.19 20.43 -11.58
N GLU A 511 -13.87 21.05 -12.71
CA GLU A 511 -14.87 21.76 -13.50
C GLU A 511 -15.75 20.79 -14.29
N GLN A 512 -17.02 20.69 -13.92
CA GLN A 512 -18.01 19.76 -14.50
C GLN A 512 -18.87 20.39 -15.62
N SER A 513 -18.44 21.45 -16.28
CA SER A 513 -19.24 22.10 -17.31
C SER A 513 -18.79 21.70 -18.71
N THR A 514 -19.67 21.08 -19.48
CA THR A 514 -19.41 20.71 -20.89
C THR A 514 -19.14 21.91 -21.79
N GLU A 515 -19.59 23.09 -21.43
CA GLU A 515 -19.34 24.32 -22.20
C GLU A 515 -17.95 24.91 -21.99
N LYS A 516 -17.33 24.62 -20.85
CA LYS A 516 -16.02 25.18 -20.47
C LYS A 516 -14.86 24.19 -20.60
N VAL A 517 -15.13 22.88 -20.65
CA VAL A 517 -14.07 21.89 -20.75
C VAL A 517 -13.43 21.90 -22.13
N PRO A 518 -12.09 21.71 -22.22
CA PRO A 518 -11.36 21.77 -23.48
C PRO A 518 -11.45 20.50 -24.32
N PHE A 519 -12.31 19.57 -23.99
CA PHE A 519 -12.50 18.29 -24.71
C PHE A 519 -13.99 17.91 -24.76
N GLU A 520 -14.32 16.98 -25.64
CA GLU A 520 -15.65 16.39 -25.78
C GLU A 520 -15.58 14.92 -26.17
N ILE A 521 -16.53 14.11 -25.70
CA ILE A 521 -16.68 12.73 -26.14
C ILE A 521 -17.46 12.74 -27.45
N VAL A 522 -16.79 12.37 -28.54
CA VAL A 522 -17.38 12.43 -29.90
C VAL A 522 -17.97 11.11 -30.36
N GLN A 523 -17.57 9.98 -29.78
CA GLN A 523 -18.11 8.67 -30.04
C GLN A 523 -18.29 7.88 -28.75
N PRO A 524 -19.31 7.03 -28.63
CA PRO A 524 -20.40 6.78 -29.61
C PRO A 524 -21.26 8.04 -29.83
N THR A 525 -21.75 8.21 -31.07
CA THR A 525 -22.56 9.38 -31.46
C THR A 525 -23.99 9.34 -30.93
N GLY A 526 -24.50 8.16 -30.57
CA GLY A 526 -25.81 7.95 -29.97
C GLY A 526 -25.73 7.66 -28.47
N ALA A 527 -26.86 7.77 -27.78
CA ALA A 527 -26.98 7.39 -26.38
C ALA A 527 -27.16 5.89 -26.16
N THR A 528 -27.29 5.11 -27.23
CA THR A 528 -27.54 3.63 -27.20
C THR A 528 -26.37 2.89 -27.83
N MET A 529 -25.95 1.79 -27.19
CA MET A 529 -24.89 0.91 -27.66
C MET A 529 -25.39 -0.53 -27.73
N ALA A 530 -25.14 -1.20 -28.87
CA ALA A 530 -25.56 -2.58 -29.08
C ALA A 530 -24.59 -3.59 -28.45
N GLN A 531 -25.14 -4.69 -27.96
CA GLN A 531 -24.37 -5.85 -27.49
C GLN A 531 -23.56 -6.46 -28.66
N GLY A 532 -22.37 -6.94 -28.38
CA GLY A 532 -21.58 -7.76 -29.31
C GLY A 532 -20.31 -7.11 -29.85
N GLN A 533 -20.12 -5.81 -29.60
CA GLN A 533 -18.82 -5.17 -29.79
C GLN A 533 -18.47 -4.38 -28.53
N PRO A 534 -17.20 -4.43 -28.06
CA PRO A 534 -16.77 -3.60 -26.93
C PRO A 534 -17.06 -2.14 -27.26
N PRO A 535 -17.79 -1.39 -26.42
CA PRO A 535 -18.03 0.03 -26.65
C PRO A 535 -16.69 0.76 -26.82
N ALA A 536 -16.62 1.57 -27.87
CA ALA A 536 -15.45 2.36 -28.17
C ALA A 536 -15.76 3.85 -27.95
N PHE A 537 -14.96 4.51 -27.13
CA PHE A 537 -15.08 5.92 -26.80
C PHE A 537 -13.97 6.70 -27.47
N ALA A 538 -14.30 7.78 -28.16
CA ALA A 538 -13.32 8.70 -28.72
C ALA A 538 -13.56 10.10 -28.20
N ILE A 539 -12.47 10.83 -27.95
CA ILE A 539 -12.50 12.21 -27.53
C ILE A 539 -12.04 13.13 -28.66
N LYS A 540 -12.54 14.36 -28.65
CA LYS A 540 -12.01 15.46 -29.45
C LYS A 540 -11.57 16.57 -28.51
N ILE A 541 -10.30 16.95 -28.61
CA ILE A 541 -9.77 18.09 -27.90
C ILE A 541 -10.16 19.35 -28.69
N LYS A 542 -10.81 20.31 -28.03
CA LYS A 542 -11.21 21.58 -28.66
C LYS A 542 -9.95 22.36 -29.09
N ARG A 543 -9.98 22.89 -30.28
CA ARG A 543 -8.89 23.75 -30.76
C ARG A 543 -8.84 24.99 -29.90
N ASP A 544 -7.65 25.34 -29.50
CA ASP A 544 -7.31 26.70 -29.11
C ASP A 544 -6.85 26.98 -27.69
N THR A 545 -6.22 26.04 -27.01
CA THR A 545 -5.44 26.43 -25.86
C THR A 545 -4.11 25.71 -25.86
N ARG A 546 -3.03 26.38 -25.52
CA ARG A 546 -1.75 25.72 -25.15
C ARG A 546 -1.98 24.60 -24.13
N ALA A 547 -2.98 24.79 -23.26
CA ALA A 547 -3.47 23.88 -22.27
C ALA A 547 -3.97 22.51 -22.78
N THR A 548 -4.42 22.41 -24.06
CA THR A 548 -4.97 21.13 -24.59
C THR A 548 -3.94 20.26 -25.29
N ARG A 549 -2.71 20.75 -25.51
CA ARG A 549 -1.67 19.98 -26.21
C ARG A 549 -1.17 18.77 -25.40
N SER A 550 -1.24 18.83 -24.09
CA SER A 550 -0.76 17.83 -23.14
C SER A 550 -1.91 17.24 -22.31
N MET A 551 -3.10 17.09 -22.90
CA MET A 551 -4.25 16.54 -22.20
C MET A 551 -4.02 15.06 -21.87
N MET A 552 -4.11 14.72 -20.61
CA MET A 552 -4.16 13.35 -20.09
C MET A 552 -5.62 13.02 -19.77
N CYS A 553 -6.04 11.78 -19.97
CA CYS A 553 -7.42 11.36 -19.77
C CYS A 553 -7.52 10.09 -18.96
N LEU A 554 -8.40 10.09 -17.97
CA LEU A 554 -8.78 8.95 -17.17
C LEU A 554 -10.27 8.67 -17.39
N TRP A 555 -10.60 7.51 -17.92
CA TRP A 555 -11.96 7.07 -18.16
C TRP A 555 -12.45 6.20 -17.01
N THR A 556 -13.57 6.55 -16.42
CA THR A 556 -14.24 5.71 -15.44
C THR A 556 -15.66 5.40 -15.91
N GLY A 557 -16.15 4.23 -15.62
CA GLY A 557 -17.49 3.81 -15.99
C GLY A 557 -18.17 3.03 -14.89
N GLU A 558 -19.46 3.26 -14.73
CA GLU A 558 -20.36 2.50 -13.87
C GLU A 558 -21.53 1.97 -14.71
N ALA A 559 -21.78 0.66 -14.65
CA ALA A 559 -22.97 0.06 -15.25
C ALA A 559 -24.01 -0.16 -14.15
N THR A 560 -25.20 0.43 -14.30
CA THR A 560 -26.32 0.20 -13.38
C THR A 560 -26.80 -1.26 -13.50
N GLY A 561 -27.04 -1.89 -12.36
CA GLY A 561 -27.27 -3.34 -12.26
C GLY A 561 -26.00 -4.15 -12.00
N ASP A 562 -24.84 -3.52 -12.11
CA ASP A 562 -23.57 -4.00 -11.60
C ASP A 562 -23.31 -3.29 -10.27
N SER A 563 -23.26 -4.00 -9.17
CA SER A 563 -23.03 -3.42 -7.83
C SER A 563 -21.59 -2.88 -7.63
N GLN A 564 -20.78 -2.85 -8.68
CA GLN A 564 -19.37 -2.51 -8.57
C GLN A 564 -19.07 -1.01 -8.62
N GLY A 565 -20.01 -0.16 -9.05
CA GLY A 565 -19.81 1.26 -9.15
C GLY A 565 -18.77 1.69 -10.17
N TYR A 566 -18.27 2.93 -10.08
CA TYR A 566 -17.25 3.45 -10.99
C TYR A 566 -15.95 2.65 -10.90
N ARG A 567 -15.38 2.35 -12.06
CA ARG A 567 -14.08 1.71 -12.24
C ARG A 567 -13.35 2.30 -13.44
N VAL A 568 -12.04 2.24 -13.45
CA VAL A 568 -11.26 2.66 -14.61
C VAL A 568 -11.47 1.69 -15.76
N ILE A 569 -11.87 2.22 -16.91
CA ILE A 569 -12.08 1.47 -18.14
C ILE A 569 -11.06 1.79 -19.22
N GLY A 570 -10.20 2.78 -18.99
CA GLY A 570 -9.08 3.12 -19.86
C GLY A 570 -8.42 4.43 -19.50
N THR A 571 -7.22 4.61 -20.04
CA THR A 571 -6.42 5.82 -19.92
C THR A 571 -5.84 6.19 -21.29
N GLY A 572 -5.39 7.42 -21.45
CA GLY A 572 -4.68 7.87 -22.65
C GLY A 572 -4.96 9.31 -23.04
N ALA A 573 -3.99 9.95 -23.67
CA ALA A 573 -4.08 11.34 -24.12
C ALA A 573 -4.80 11.50 -25.48
N LYS A 574 -4.88 10.45 -26.28
CA LYS A 574 -5.45 10.47 -27.63
C LYS A 574 -6.04 9.10 -27.99
N GLY A 575 -7.07 9.11 -28.79
CA GLY A 575 -7.54 7.92 -29.48
C GLY A 575 -8.87 7.38 -28.99
N THR A 576 -9.11 6.12 -29.32
CA THR A 576 -10.33 5.38 -29.00
C THR A 576 -10.04 4.40 -27.87
N LEU A 577 -10.74 4.56 -26.76
CA LEU A 577 -10.72 3.58 -25.66
C LEU A 577 -11.83 2.55 -25.86
N ARG A 578 -11.52 1.31 -25.55
CA ARG A 578 -12.49 0.20 -25.59
C ARG A 578 -12.65 -0.35 -24.19
N ILE A 579 -13.88 -0.62 -23.78
CA ILE A 579 -14.11 -1.30 -22.51
C ILE A 579 -13.45 -2.68 -22.57
N PRO A 580 -12.59 -3.02 -21.60
CA PRO A 580 -11.95 -4.33 -21.56
C PRO A 580 -13.00 -5.47 -21.53
N PRO A 581 -12.78 -6.59 -22.24
CA PRO A 581 -13.77 -7.67 -22.33
C PRO A 581 -14.03 -8.42 -21.01
N HIS A 582 -13.15 -8.30 -20.04
CA HIS A 582 -13.37 -8.87 -18.69
C HIS A 582 -14.35 -8.05 -17.84
N ILE A 583 -14.73 -6.85 -18.26
CA ILE A 583 -15.78 -6.08 -17.63
C ILE A 583 -17.13 -6.67 -18.05
N ALA A 584 -17.62 -7.61 -17.25
CA ALA A 584 -18.92 -8.22 -17.48
C ALA A 584 -20.04 -7.19 -17.24
N MET A 585 -20.93 -7.05 -18.22
CA MET A 585 -22.14 -6.24 -18.10
C MET A 585 -23.37 -7.10 -18.28
N THR A 586 -24.39 -6.88 -17.44
CA THR A 586 -25.69 -7.55 -17.59
C THR A 586 -26.61 -6.65 -18.42
N TYR A 587 -27.04 -7.11 -19.56
CA TYR A 587 -27.89 -6.36 -20.51
C TYR A 587 -29.38 -6.65 -20.30
N PRO A 588 -30.30 -5.68 -20.49
CA PRO A 588 -30.03 -4.28 -20.76
C PRO A 588 -29.48 -3.56 -19.52
N ALA A 589 -28.62 -2.59 -19.73
CA ALA A 589 -28.03 -1.81 -18.64
C ALA A 589 -27.93 -0.32 -19.00
N VAL A 590 -27.77 0.51 -18.00
CA VAL A 590 -27.39 1.90 -18.17
C VAL A 590 -25.92 2.01 -17.74
N MET A 591 -25.09 2.62 -18.57
CA MET A 591 -23.70 2.87 -18.27
C MET A 591 -23.46 4.36 -18.12
N ASP A 592 -23.05 4.78 -16.92
CA ASP A 592 -22.58 6.12 -16.67
C ASP A 592 -21.08 6.17 -16.90
N LEU A 593 -20.65 6.99 -17.84
CA LEU A 593 -19.26 7.20 -18.20
C LEU A 593 -18.81 8.56 -17.69
N ARG A 594 -17.70 8.58 -16.98
CA ARG A 594 -17.01 9.81 -16.59
C ARG A 594 -15.63 9.84 -17.23
N LEU A 595 -15.33 10.94 -17.89
CA LEU A 595 -14.00 11.22 -18.43
C LEU A 595 -13.39 12.36 -17.62
N TYR A 596 -12.24 12.10 -17.03
CA TYR A 596 -11.37 13.14 -16.49
C TYR A 596 -10.30 13.48 -17.51
N GLY A 597 -9.99 14.76 -17.66
CA GLY A 597 -8.89 15.24 -18.46
C GLY A 597 -8.08 16.26 -17.66
N MET A 598 -6.76 16.15 -17.68
CA MET A 598 -5.85 17.10 -17.06
C MET A 598 -5.02 17.83 -18.11
N ASN A 599 -4.94 19.14 -18.03
CA ASN A 599 -4.11 19.95 -18.91
C ASN A 599 -2.65 20.03 -18.42
N ALA A 600 -1.78 20.67 -19.20
CA ALA A 600 -0.37 20.82 -18.88
C ALA A 600 -0.10 21.59 -17.56
N ASN A 601 -1.05 22.38 -17.08
CA ASN A 601 -0.94 23.14 -15.84
C ASN A 601 -1.55 22.37 -14.64
N GLY A 602 -1.83 21.09 -14.79
CA GLY A 602 -2.39 20.25 -13.73
C GLY A 602 -3.88 20.46 -13.44
N LYS A 603 -4.58 21.33 -14.18
CA LYS A 603 -6.01 21.56 -13.98
C LYS A 603 -6.83 20.39 -14.52
N VAL A 604 -7.70 19.83 -13.68
CA VAL A 604 -8.56 18.69 -14.02
C VAL A 604 -9.96 19.17 -14.38
N TYR A 605 -10.51 18.56 -15.44
CA TYR A 605 -11.87 18.75 -15.93
C TYR A 605 -12.58 17.41 -15.96
N SER A 606 -13.92 17.40 -15.87
CA SER A 606 -14.69 16.17 -16.05
C SER A 606 -15.87 16.36 -17.00
N VAL A 607 -16.22 15.31 -17.72
CA VAL A 607 -17.44 15.19 -18.52
C VAL A 607 -18.12 13.87 -18.18
N ASP A 608 -19.39 13.97 -17.82
CA ASP A 608 -20.26 12.81 -17.56
C ASP A 608 -21.16 12.57 -18.77
N LYS A 609 -21.38 11.30 -19.12
CA LYS A 609 -22.27 10.89 -20.19
C LYS A 609 -22.89 9.53 -19.89
N THR A 610 -24.22 9.45 -20.08
CA THR A 610 -24.98 8.21 -19.85
C THR A 610 -25.30 7.53 -21.17
N TYR A 611 -25.11 6.23 -21.23
CA TYR A 611 -25.41 5.38 -22.37
C TYR A 611 -26.38 4.26 -21.98
N GLN A 612 -27.34 3.97 -22.87
CA GLN A 612 -28.17 2.79 -22.80
C GLN A 612 -27.44 1.63 -23.49
N LEU A 613 -27.32 0.50 -22.81
CA LEU A 613 -26.73 -0.71 -23.36
C LEU A 613 -27.87 -1.70 -23.66
N ASP A 614 -28.20 -1.87 -24.94
CA ASP A 614 -29.24 -2.76 -25.39
C ASP A 614 -28.73 -4.20 -25.58
N LYS A 615 -29.66 -5.17 -25.58
CA LYS A 615 -29.36 -6.59 -25.80
C LYS A 615 -28.78 -6.87 -27.18
#